data_0fe7495e8cdd38ecfa1b88d912f7a5cf
#
_entry.id   0fe7495e8cdd38ecfa1b88d912f7a5cf
#
_cell.length_a   1.000
_cell.length_b   1.000
_cell.length_c   1.000
_cell.angle_alpha   90.00
_cell.angle_beta   90.00
_cell.angle_gamma   90.00
#
_symmetry.space_group_name_H-M   'P 1'
#
loop_
_entity.id
_entity.type
_entity.pdbx_description
1 polymer ?
#
loop_
_entity_poly.entity_id
_entity_poly.type
_entity_poly.pdbx_seq_one_letter_code
_entity_poly.pdbx_strand_id
1 'polypeptide(L)'
;MRNSAAYDMIRKMTKDKEGFTVKKAILFDLDGTLTDSGEGIINCAQYAFQQMGYPVPPREEMGVFVGPPLWDTFEKFGIPKEQTDEAVRIFRSRYVPIGKFENTPYPGIRELLERLKEMGFLLYVATSKPETTAAEILEHFDLAKYFDRICGADLEKKRNSKNAVIEYLLGLAGSDADMTMVGDTEYDVLGAAAHGIPTIGVSWGYGDVAAMRAAGAKAIADTMQALEAYLTEGK
;
A
#
# COMPACT_ATOMS: atom_id res chain seq x y z
N MET A 1 23.77 15.89 -19.08
CA MET A 1 24.24 16.76 -17.98
C MET A 1 23.18 16.61 -16.89
N ARG A 2 23.53 15.91 -15.80
CA ARG A 2 22.61 15.57 -14.71
C ARG A 2 22.24 16.85 -13.95
N ASN A 3 20.99 16.97 -13.56
CA ASN A 3 20.39 18.17 -12.96
C ASN A 3 20.92 18.38 -11.53
N SER A 4 22.17 18.86 -11.42
CA SER A 4 22.89 19.16 -10.17
C SER A 4 22.11 20.13 -9.26
N ALA A 5 21.34 21.05 -9.84
CA ALA A 5 20.62 22.07 -9.09
C ALA A 5 19.45 21.50 -8.26
N ALA A 6 18.73 20.48 -8.76
CA ALA A 6 17.66 19.82 -8.02
C ALA A 6 18.23 19.00 -6.84
N TYR A 7 19.37 18.35 -7.05
CA TYR A 7 20.07 17.58 -6.02
C TYR A 7 20.59 18.48 -4.87
N ASP A 8 21.15 19.65 -5.23
CA ASP A 8 21.64 20.62 -4.24
C ASP A 8 20.49 21.34 -3.50
N MET A 9 19.34 21.50 -4.17
CA MET A 9 18.14 22.11 -3.58
C MET A 9 17.49 21.19 -2.52
N ILE A 10 17.38 19.88 -2.82
CA ILE A 10 16.85 18.88 -1.86
C ILE A 10 17.81 18.74 -0.66
N ARG A 11 19.12 18.75 -0.89
CA ARG A 11 20.14 18.69 0.17
C ARG A 11 20.12 19.92 1.10
N LYS A 12 19.67 21.09 0.60
CA LYS A 12 19.50 22.31 1.41
C LYS A 12 18.21 22.33 2.22
N MET A 13 17.15 21.63 1.78
CA MET A 13 15.85 21.60 2.45
C MET A 13 15.76 20.63 3.62
N THR A 14 16.79 19.79 3.85
CA THR A 14 16.80 18.72 4.86
C THR A 14 17.71 19.00 6.06
N LYS A 15 18.14 20.25 6.28
CA LYS A 15 18.89 20.62 7.50
C LYS A 15 17.94 21.09 8.58
N ASP A 16 17.92 20.40 9.72
CA ASP A 16 17.35 20.92 10.96
C ASP A 16 18.15 22.14 11.49
N LYS A 17 17.64 22.76 12.57
CA LYS A 17 18.28 23.93 13.19
C LYS A 17 19.67 23.65 13.79
N GLU A 18 20.08 22.37 13.87
CA GLU A 18 21.36 21.92 14.44
C GLU A 18 22.33 21.36 13.37
N GLY A 19 21.95 21.39 12.09
CA GLY A 19 22.81 20.98 10.98
C GLY A 19 22.81 19.47 10.68
N PHE A 20 21.96 18.68 11.30
CA PHE A 20 21.74 17.28 10.98
C PHE A 20 20.84 17.14 9.73
N THR A 21 21.19 16.21 8.86
CA THR A 21 20.36 15.90 7.68
C THR A 21 19.27 14.93 8.10
N VAL A 22 18.03 15.41 8.24
CA VAL A 22 16.88 14.55 8.49
C VAL A 22 16.65 13.69 7.23
N LYS A 23 16.66 12.38 7.39
CA LYS A 23 16.34 11.46 6.29
C LYS A 23 14.87 11.56 5.94
N LYS A 24 14.56 11.62 4.64
CA LYS A 24 13.17 11.52 4.18
C LYS A 24 12.84 10.07 3.90
N ALA A 25 11.68 9.62 4.34
CA ALA A 25 11.19 8.27 4.13
C ALA A 25 9.79 8.27 3.53
N ILE A 26 9.50 7.32 2.67
CA ILE A 26 8.19 7.15 2.05
C ILE A 26 7.69 5.74 2.36
N LEU A 27 6.49 5.66 2.92
CA LEU A 27 5.77 4.44 3.18
C LEU A 27 4.78 4.22 2.04
N PHE A 28 4.85 3.11 1.34
CA PHE A 28 3.92 2.75 0.27
C PHE A 28 2.99 1.64 0.73
N ASP A 29 1.69 1.75 0.46
CA ASP A 29 0.86 0.56 0.39
C ASP A 29 1.22 -0.25 -0.86
N LEU A 30 0.72 -1.48 -0.96
CA LEU A 30 0.97 -2.39 -2.08
C LEU A 30 -0.21 -2.47 -3.03
N ASP A 31 -1.33 -3.04 -2.56
CA ASP A 31 -2.51 -3.29 -3.37
C ASP A 31 -3.24 -1.98 -3.71
N GLY A 32 -3.46 -1.68 -4.99
CA GLY A 32 -4.06 -0.42 -5.42
C GLY A 32 -3.10 0.78 -5.45
N THR A 33 -1.89 0.63 -4.93
CA THR A 33 -0.89 1.71 -4.87
C THR A 33 0.33 1.40 -5.73
N LEU A 34 1.06 0.35 -5.42
CA LEU A 34 2.22 -0.11 -6.21
C LEU A 34 1.80 -1.05 -7.33
N THR A 35 0.79 -1.89 -7.08
CA THR A 35 0.32 -2.91 -8.02
C THR A 35 -1.20 -2.95 -8.12
N ASP A 36 -1.68 -3.23 -9.33
CA ASP A 36 -3.07 -3.55 -9.64
C ASP A 36 -3.31 -5.03 -9.38
N SER A 37 -3.72 -5.36 -8.16
CA SER A 37 -3.95 -6.73 -7.69
C SER A 37 -5.41 -7.20 -7.82
N GLY A 38 -6.29 -6.38 -8.37
CA GLY A 38 -7.72 -6.65 -8.40
C GLY A 38 -8.08 -7.90 -9.16
N GLU A 39 -7.41 -8.21 -10.27
CA GLU A 39 -7.69 -9.42 -11.03
C GLU A 39 -7.57 -10.66 -10.16
N GLY A 40 -6.44 -10.84 -9.48
CA GLY A 40 -6.19 -12.00 -8.64
C GLY A 40 -7.09 -12.08 -7.43
N ILE A 41 -7.33 -10.95 -6.76
CA ILE A 41 -8.20 -10.88 -5.58
C ILE A 41 -9.64 -11.22 -5.97
N ILE A 42 -10.18 -10.60 -7.03
CA ILE A 42 -11.54 -10.84 -7.49
C ILE A 42 -11.72 -12.29 -7.95
N ASN A 43 -10.79 -12.84 -8.74
CA ASN A 43 -10.83 -14.23 -9.17
C ASN A 43 -10.86 -15.19 -7.98
N CYS A 44 -10.08 -14.93 -6.94
CA CYS A 44 -10.05 -15.76 -5.74
C CYS A 44 -11.31 -15.62 -4.88
N ALA A 45 -11.89 -14.41 -4.82
CA ALA A 45 -13.17 -14.22 -4.14
C ALA A 45 -14.30 -14.94 -4.87
N GLN A 46 -14.40 -14.81 -6.19
CA GLN A 46 -15.37 -15.55 -7.01
C GLN A 46 -15.22 -17.07 -6.83
N TYR A 47 -13.98 -17.56 -6.81
CA TYR A 47 -13.69 -18.97 -6.53
C TYR A 47 -14.23 -19.40 -5.17
N ALA A 48 -14.07 -18.59 -4.13
CA ALA A 48 -14.59 -18.90 -2.80
C ALA A 48 -16.13 -19.00 -2.79
N PHE A 49 -16.84 -18.03 -3.39
CA PHE A 49 -18.30 -18.10 -3.54
C PHE A 49 -18.76 -19.36 -4.27
N GLN A 50 -18.10 -19.72 -5.37
CA GLN A 50 -18.41 -20.92 -6.15
C GLN A 50 -18.24 -22.19 -5.34
N GLN A 51 -17.10 -22.35 -4.64
CA GLN A 51 -16.80 -23.55 -3.87
C GLN A 51 -17.74 -23.73 -2.66
N MET A 52 -18.25 -22.63 -2.11
CA MET A 52 -19.20 -22.65 -1.01
C MET A 52 -20.66 -22.79 -1.45
N GLY A 53 -20.93 -22.75 -2.78
CA GLY A 53 -22.28 -22.86 -3.33
C GLY A 53 -23.12 -21.59 -3.17
N TYR A 54 -22.48 -20.44 -2.92
CA TYR A 54 -23.16 -19.14 -2.89
C TYR A 54 -23.23 -18.52 -4.29
N PRO A 55 -24.25 -17.65 -4.54
CA PRO A 55 -24.28 -16.86 -5.76
C PRO A 55 -23.01 -16.01 -5.89
N VAL A 56 -22.39 -16.04 -7.07
CA VAL A 56 -21.19 -15.24 -7.34
C VAL A 56 -21.62 -13.81 -7.66
N PRO A 57 -21.16 -12.81 -6.91
CA PRO A 57 -21.46 -11.41 -7.20
C PRO A 57 -20.95 -10.97 -8.57
N PRO A 58 -21.56 -9.96 -9.23
CA PRO A 58 -21.05 -9.37 -10.45
C PRO A 58 -19.63 -8.84 -10.25
N ARG A 59 -18.75 -9.06 -11.23
CA ARG A 59 -17.33 -8.71 -11.14
C ARG A 59 -17.10 -7.22 -10.87
N GLU A 60 -17.94 -6.38 -11.46
CA GLU A 60 -17.90 -4.92 -11.30
C GLU A 60 -18.16 -4.43 -9.87
N GLU A 61 -18.85 -5.24 -9.05
CA GLU A 61 -19.11 -4.93 -7.64
C GLU A 61 -17.99 -5.42 -6.71
N MET A 62 -17.07 -6.24 -7.20
CA MET A 62 -16.08 -6.95 -6.37
C MET A 62 -14.78 -6.18 -6.15
N GLY A 63 -14.62 -5.00 -6.71
CA GLY A 63 -13.45 -4.14 -6.46
C GLY A 63 -13.23 -3.85 -4.98
N VAL A 64 -14.29 -3.83 -4.19
CA VAL A 64 -14.25 -3.63 -2.73
C VAL A 64 -13.57 -4.77 -1.94
N PHE A 65 -13.21 -5.88 -2.58
CA PHE A 65 -12.39 -6.92 -1.97
C PHE A 65 -10.90 -6.54 -1.90
N VAL A 66 -10.48 -5.50 -2.63
CA VAL A 66 -9.10 -5.02 -2.62
C VAL A 66 -8.93 -4.01 -1.48
N GLY A 67 -8.06 -4.31 -0.53
CA GLY A 67 -7.73 -3.44 0.60
C GLY A 67 -8.37 -3.83 1.92
N PRO A 68 -9.71 -3.87 2.06
CA PRO A 68 -10.39 -4.21 3.30
C PRO A 68 -10.16 -5.65 3.77
N PRO A 69 -10.36 -5.95 5.07
CA PRO A 69 -10.31 -7.31 5.60
C PRO A 69 -11.30 -8.24 4.89
N LEU A 70 -10.83 -9.38 4.43
CA LEU A 70 -11.64 -10.34 3.66
C LEU A 70 -12.88 -10.84 4.43
N TRP A 71 -12.75 -11.03 5.75
CA TRP A 71 -13.85 -11.50 6.60
C TRP A 71 -15.05 -10.56 6.53
N ASP A 72 -14.79 -9.25 6.69
CA ASP A 72 -15.80 -8.21 6.69
C ASP A 72 -16.43 -8.07 5.29
N THR A 73 -15.59 -8.20 4.25
CA THR A 73 -16.06 -8.11 2.87
C THR A 73 -16.91 -9.31 2.48
N PHE A 74 -16.53 -10.54 2.84
CA PHE A 74 -17.36 -11.72 2.60
C PHE A 74 -18.69 -11.64 3.34
N GLU A 75 -18.70 -11.19 4.61
CA GLU A 75 -19.94 -10.97 5.38
C GLU A 75 -20.86 -9.95 4.70
N LYS A 76 -20.30 -8.82 4.26
CA LYS A 76 -21.03 -7.78 3.51
C LYS A 76 -21.66 -8.30 2.21
N PHE A 77 -21.05 -9.29 1.57
CA PHE A 77 -21.54 -9.95 0.36
C PHE A 77 -22.41 -11.20 0.63
N GLY A 78 -22.89 -11.37 1.86
CA GLY A 78 -23.91 -12.36 2.21
C GLY A 78 -23.38 -13.72 2.65
N ILE A 79 -22.06 -13.89 2.89
CA ILE A 79 -21.56 -15.07 3.58
C ILE A 79 -21.85 -14.90 5.08
N PRO A 80 -22.54 -15.85 5.74
CA PRO A 80 -22.76 -15.79 7.16
C PRO A 80 -21.44 -15.66 7.94
N LYS A 81 -21.46 -14.85 9.01
CA LYS A 81 -20.27 -14.55 9.82
C LYS A 81 -19.52 -15.80 10.28
N GLU A 82 -20.24 -16.83 10.68
CA GLU A 82 -19.71 -18.13 11.12
C GLU A 82 -19.04 -18.93 9.98
N GLN A 83 -19.24 -18.54 8.72
CA GLN A 83 -18.66 -19.19 7.54
C GLN A 83 -17.57 -18.35 6.87
N THR A 84 -17.30 -17.13 7.33
CA THR A 84 -16.30 -16.25 6.72
C THR A 84 -14.87 -16.80 6.85
N ASP A 85 -14.55 -17.53 7.92
CA ASP A 85 -13.25 -18.19 8.06
C ASP A 85 -13.05 -19.25 6.95
N GLU A 86 -14.08 -19.99 6.60
CA GLU A 86 -14.04 -20.97 5.51
C GLU A 86 -13.92 -20.29 4.17
N ALA A 87 -14.65 -19.20 3.92
CA ALA A 87 -14.53 -18.40 2.70
C ALA A 87 -13.10 -17.89 2.52
N VAL A 88 -12.49 -17.34 3.56
CA VAL A 88 -11.10 -16.87 3.55
C VAL A 88 -10.11 -18.00 3.35
N ARG A 89 -10.35 -19.18 3.93
CA ARG A 89 -9.52 -20.37 3.73
C ARG A 89 -9.54 -20.80 2.25
N ILE A 90 -10.72 -20.86 1.64
CA ILE A 90 -10.88 -21.22 0.23
C ILE A 90 -10.26 -20.15 -0.67
N PHE A 91 -10.51 -18.87 -0.41
CA PHE A 91 -9.85 -17.76 -1.10
C PHE A 91 -8.32 -17.95 -1.10
N ARG A 92 -7.71 -18.15 0.08
CA ARG A 92 -6.27 -18.31 0.24
C ARG A 92 -5.72 -19.55 -0.47
N SER A 93 -6.49 -20.63 -0.57
CA SER A 93 -6.06 -21.85 -1.26
C SER A 93 -5.78 -21.62 -2.75
N ARG A 94 -6.46 -20.66 -3.39
CA ARG A 94 -6.20 -20.22 -4.76
C ARG A 94 -5.24 -19.01 -4.79
N TYR A 95 -5.39 -18.09 -3.85
CA TYR A 95 -4.62 -16.85 -3.86
C TYR A 95 -3.12 -17.09 -3.68
N VAL A 96 -2.72 -17.93 -2.74
CA VAL A 96 -1.32 -18.18 -2.43
C VAL A 96 -0.55 -18.78 -3.61
N PRO A 97 -1.02 -19.84 -4.29
CA PRO A 97 -0.29 -20.41 -5.42
C PRO A 97 -0.44 -19.65 -6.74
N ILE A 98 -1.55 -18.94 -6.96
CA ILE A 98 -1.91 -18.40 -8.28
C ILE A 98 -2.26 -16.90 -8.17
N GLY A 99 -3.30 -16.56 -7.42
CA GLY A 99 -3.94 -15.25 -7.48
C GLY A 99 -3.03 -14.09 -7.12
N LYS A 100 -2.04 -14.28 -6.24
CA LYS A 100 -1.09 -13.22 -5.89
C LYS A 100 -0.23 -12.76 -7.06
N PHE A 101 -0.10 -13.59 -8.11
CA PHE A 101 0.64 -13.29 -9.34
C PHE A 101 -0.27 -12.88 -10.51
N GLU A 102 -1.60 -13.03 -10.39
CA GLU A 102 -2.58 -12.36 -11.25
C GLU A 102 -2.67 -10.88 -10.83
N ASN A 103 -1.58 -10.14 -11.08
CA ASN A 103 -1.30 -8.82 -10.54
C ASN A 103 -0.36 -8.10 -11.51
N THR A 104 -0.35 -6.78 -11.52
CA THR A 104 0.50 -5.99 -12.43
C THR A 104 0.97 -4.72 -11.73
N PRO A 105 2.28 -4.39 -11.73
CA PRO A 105 2.75 -3.09 -11.26
C PRO A 105 2.14 -1.96 -12.07
N TYR A 106 1.70 -0.88 -11.40
CA TYR A 106 1.19 0.27 -12.12
C TYR A 106 2.26 0.88 -13.05
N PRO A 107 1.87 1.34 -14.25
CA PRO A 107 2.82 1.95 -15.20
C PRO A 107 3.58 3.12 -14.57
N GLY A 108 4.90 3.12 -14.68
CA GLY A 108 5.78 4.18 -14.15
C GLY A 108 6.20 4.00 -12.70
N ILE A 109 5.69 2.98 -11.98
CA ILE A 109 6.03 2.78 -10.56
C ILE A 109 7.51 2.42 -10.38
N ARG A 110 8.07 1.58 -11.26
CA ARG A 110 9.48 1.18 -11.20
C ARG A 110 10.40 2.39 -11.36
N GLU A 111 10.13 3.20 -12.35
CA GLU A 111 10.90 4.41 -12.64
C GLU A 111 10.80 5.43 -11.50
N LEU A 112 9.63 5.55 -10.87
CA LEU A 112 9.45 6.40 -9.69
C LEU A 112 10.30 5.92 -8.53
N LEU A 113 10.23 4.62 -8.18
CA LEU A 113 11.00 4.04 -7.08
C LEU A 113 12.52 4.20 -7.30
N GLU A 114 12.99 3.98 -8.53
CA GLU A 114 14.40 4.15 -8.90
C GLU A 114 14.86 5.59 -8.67
N ARG A 115 14.09 6.59 -9.17
CA ARG A 115 14.42 8.01 -8.97
C ARG A 115 14.40 8.43 -7.51
N LEU A 116 13.42 7.96 -6.73
CA LEU A 116 13.36 8.24 -5.29
C LEU A 116 14.59 7.66 -4.55
N LYS A 117 15.02 6.45 -4.91
CA LYS A 117 16.26 5.86 -4.35
C LYS A 117 17.50 6.66 -4.76
N GLU A 118 17.61 7.08 -6.03
CA GLU A 118 18.70 7.94 -6.50
C GLU A 118 18.76 9.29 -5.76
N MET A 119 17.60 9.82 -5.36
CA MET A 119 17.48 11.03 -4.54
C MET A 119 17.82 10.81 -3.06
N GLY A 120 18.03 9.56 -2.63
CA GLY A 120 18.41 9.21 -1.27
C GLY A 120 17.25 9.03 -0.29
N PHE A 121 16.01 8.85 -0.79
CA PHE A 121 14.88 8.50 0.06
C PHE A 121 15.01 7.09 0.63
N LEU A 122 14.58 6.90 1.87
CA LEU A 122 14.29 5.58 2.41
C LEU A 122 12.89 5.18 1.93
N LEU A 123 12.77 3.98 1.37
CA LEU A 123 11.49 3.47 0.87
C LEU A 123 11.06 2.26 1.69
N TYR A 124 9.83 2.30 2.17
CA TYR A 124 9.25 1.24 2.98
C TYR A 124 7.92 0.79 2.36
N VAL A 125 7.58 -0.47 2.54
CA VAL A 125 6.22 -0.95 2.32
C VAL A 125 5.53 -1.09 3.66
N ALA A 126 4.30 -0.55 3.75
CA ALA A 126 3.42 -0.65 4.90
C ALA A 126 2.02 -1.08 4.43
N THR A 127 1.76 -2.38 4.36
CA THR A 127 0.54 -2.93 3.76
C THR A 127 -0.27 -3.80 4.72
N SER A 128 -1.58 -3.80 4.57
CA SER A 128 -2.49 -4.72 5.28
C SER A 128 -2.42 -6.16 4.74
N LYS A 129 -1.75 -6.37 3.61
CA LYS A 129 -1.45 -7.71 3.09
C LYS A 129 -0.48 -8.45 4.02
N PRO A 130 -0.57 -9.80 4.18
CA PRO A 130 0.44 -10.58 4.92
C PRO A 130 1.86 -10.30 4.40
N GLU A 131 2.79 -10.02 5.32
CA GLU A 131 4.16 -9.58 5.03
C GLU A 131 4.91 -10.51 4.08
N THR A 132 4.81 -11.83 4.31
CA THR A 132 5.43 -12.83 3.43
C THR A 132 4.88 -12.79 2.02
N THR A 133 3.55 -12.62 1.87
CA THR A 133 2.91 -12.53 0.56
C THR A 133 3.28 -11.23 -0.16
N ALA A 134 3.38 -10.11 0.58
CA ALA A 134 3.83 -8.84 0.02
C ALA A 134 5.27 -8.92 -0.50
N ALA A 135 6.16 -9.55 0.26
CA ALA A 135 7.55 -9.76 -0.15
C ALA A 135 7.63 -10.62 -1.43
N GLU A 136 6.90 -11.74 -1.49
CA GLU A 136 6.88 -12.62 -2.67
C GLU A 136 6.37 -11.92 -3.94
N ILE A 137 5.35 -11.04 -3.82
CA ILE A 137 4.85 -10.25 -4.94
C ILE A 137 5.90 -9.24 -5.41
N LEU A 138 6.53 -8.53 -4.48
CA LEU A 138 7.55 -7.53 -4.80
C LEU A 138 8.80 -8.17 -5.40
N GLU A 139 9.20 -9.34 -4.94
CA GLU A 139 10.28 -10.13 -5.53
C GLU A 139 9.93 -10.59 -6.95
N HIS A 140 8.71 -11.11 -7.17
CA HIS A 140 8.25 -11.57 -8.48
C HIS A 140 8.33 -10.46 -9.54
N PHE A 141 8.00 -9.22 -9.16
CA PHE A 141 8.05 -8.07 -10.06
C PHE A 141 9.40 -7.34 -10.06
N ASP A 142 10.42 -7.85 -9.37
CA ASP A 142 11.74 -7.21 -9.23
C ASP A 142 11.65 -5.77 -8.66
N LEU A 143 10.71 -5.57 -7.71
CA LEU A 143 10.51 -4.31 -7.00
C LEU A 143 11.08 -4.34 -5.58
N ALA A 144 11.26 -5.51 -4.97
CA ALA A 144 11.73 -5.64 -3.59
C ALA A 144 13.07 -4.93 -3.34
N LYS A 145 13.94 -4.89 -4.33
CA LYS A 145 15.27 -4.25 -4.29
C LYS A 145 15.25 -2.74 -4.00
N TYR A 146 14.13 -2.07 -4.22
CA TYR A 146 14.00 -0.63 -3.95
C TYR A 146 13.66 -0.32 -2.49
N PHE A 147 13.14 -1.31 -1.74
CA PHE A 147 12.64 -1.09 -0.40
C PHE A 147 13.66 -1.45 0.66
N ASP A 148 13.88 -0.53 1.58
CA ASP A 148 14.74 -0.73 2.76
C ASP A 148 14.07 -1.66 3.77
N ARG A 149 12.72 -1.69 3.79
CA ARG A 149 11.89 -2.63 4.57
C ARG A 149 10.56 -2.89 3.89
N ILE A 150 10.08 -4.12 4.06
CA ILE A 150 8.73 -4.55 3.67
C ILE A 150 8.04 -4.99 4.95
N CYS A 151 7.00 -4.25 5.37
CA CYS A 151 6.19 -4.55 6.54
C CYS A 151 4.74 -4.77 6.13
N GLY A 152 4.16 -5.84 6.64
CA GLY A 152 2.79 -6.22 6.33
C GLY A 152 2.06 -6.79 7.54
N ALA A 153 0.81 -7.23 7.38
CA ALA A 153 0.08 -7.93 8.42
C ALA A 153 0.77 -9.24 8.82
N ASP A 154 0.59 -9.66 10.08
CA ASP A 154 0.96 -11.00 10.50
C ASP A 154 -0.18 -12.01 10.28
N LEU A 155 0.15 -13.29 10.34
CA LEU A 155 -0.84 -14.36 10.21
C LEU A 155 -1.60 -14.63 11.51
N GLU A 156 -1.11 -14.13 12.65
CA GLU A 156 -1.67 -14.32 13.99
C GLU A 156 -2.74 -13.27 14.35
N LYS A 157 -3.06 -12.36 13.42
CA LYS A 157 -4.03 -11.25 13.57
C LYS A 157 -3.66 -10.23 14.67
N LYS A 158 -2.42 -10.18 15.12
CA LYS A 158 -1.94 -9.18 16.09
C LYS A 158 -1.62 -7.85 15.40
N ARG A 159 -1.18 -7.93 14.14
CA ARG A 159 -0.82 -6.80 13.28
C ARG A 159 -1.70 -6.85 12.02
N ASN A 160 -2.99 -6.55 12.16
CA ASN A 160 -4.01 -6.72 11.11
C ASN A 160 -4.64 -5.40 10.64
N SER A 161 -4.12 -4.26 11.07
CA SER A 161 -4.57 -2.93 10.63
C SER A 161 -3.39 -2.12 10.11
N LYS A 162 -3.67 -1.12 9.26
CA LYS A 162 -2.64 -0.20 8.75
C LYS A 162 -1.90 0.50 9.89
N ASN A 163 -2.61 0.94 10.92
CA ASN A 163 -2.01 1.53 12.12
C ASN A 163 -0.98 0.59 12.78
N ALA A 164 -1.37 -0.67 13.04
CA ALA A 164 -0.46 -1.64 13.69
C ALA A 164 0.75 -2.00 12.82
N VAL A 165 0.60 -2.02 11.49
CA VAL A 165 1.72 -2.22 10.55
C VAL A 165 2.68 -1.05 10.58
N ILE A 166 2.17 0.18 10.59
CA ILE A 166 3.01 1.39 10.66
C ILE A 166 3.72 1.46 12.02
N GLU A 167 3.04 1.17 13.13
CA GLU A 167 3.65 1.10 14.46
C GLU A 167 4.84 0.11 14.49
N TYR A 168 4.63 -1.07 13.93
CA TYR A 168 5.69 -2.08 13.81
C TYR A 168 6.86 -1.60 12.95
N LEU A 169 6.57 -0.97 11.80
CA LEU A 169 7.60 -0.40 10.93
C LEU A 169 8.43 0.67 11.67
N LEU A 170 7.77 1.57 12.39
CA LEU A 170 8.43 2.61 13.18
C LEU A 170 9.33 2.03 14.28
N GLY A 171 8.91 0.95 14.91
CA GLY A 171 9.71 0.21 15.88
C GLY A 171 11.00 -0.38 15.28
N LEU A 172 10.99 -0.71 13.97
CA LEU A 172 12.15 -1.27 13.27
C LEU A 172 13.03 -0.21 12.61
N ALA A 173 12.42 0.87 12.08
CA ALA A 173 13.11 1.88 11.28
C ALA A 173 13.59 3.08 12.11
N GLY A 174 13.03 3.28 13.31
CA GLY A 174 13.16 4.52 14.08
C GLY A 174 12.20 5.60 13.57
N SER A 175 11.99 6.64 14.40
CA SER A 175 11.08 7.75 14.12
C SER A 175 11.79 9.03 13.65
N ASP A 176 13.09 8.99 13.40
CA ASP A 176 13.91 10.18 13.14
C ASP A 176 13.83 10.68 11.68
N ALA A 177 13.08 10.00 10.82
CA ALA A 177 12.88 10.41 9.44
C ALA A 177 11.62 11.26 9.28
N ASP A 178 11.66 12.24 8.36
CA ASP A 178 10.47 12.94 7.86
C ASP A 178 9.73 11.98 6.92
N MET A 179 8.57 11.49 7.35
CA MET A 179 7.86 10.40 6.70
C MET A 179 6.61 10.89 5.97
N THR A 180 6.31 10.27 4.83
CA THR A 180 5.06 10.45 4.09
C THR A 180 4.50 9.09 3.71
N MET A 181 3.20 8.87 3.92
CA MET A 181 2.47 7.69 3.44
C MET A 181 1.94 7.93 2.03
N VAL A 182 1.98 6.90 1.21
CA VAL A 182 1.32 6.84 -0.12
C VAL A 182 0.39 5.63 -0.12
N GLY A 183 -0.88 5.87 -0.37
CA GLY A 183 -1.90 4.81 -0.38
C GLY A 183 -3.12 5.22 -1.17
N ASP A 184 -4.02 4.29 -1.46
CA ASP A 184 -5.20 4.51 -2.28
C ASP A 184 -6.51 4.48 -1.48
N THR A 185 -6.46 4.22 -0.17
CA THR A 185 -7.65 4.11 0.67
C THR A 185 -7.63 5.05 1.89
N GLU A 186 -8.80 5.30 2.47
CA GLU A 186 -8.93 6.02 3.75
C GLU A 186 -8.22 5.28 4.91
N TYR A 187 -8.03 3.96 4.82
CA TYR A 187 -7.31 3.20 5.84
C TYR A 187 -5.83 3.58 5.90
N ASP A 188 -5.21 3.94 4.75
CA ASP A 188 -3.85 4.45 4.69
C ASP A 188 -3.74 5.81 5.37
N VAL A 189 -4.71 6.68 5.07
CA VAL A 189 -4.77 8.02 5.66
C VAL A 189 -4.94 7.96 7.17
N LEU A 190 -5.93 7.21 7.66
CA LEU A 190 -6.21 7.08 9.09
C LEU A 190 -5.08 6.36 9.84
N GLY A 191 -4.52 5.30 9.24
CA GLY A 191 -3.42 4.56 9.83
C GLY A 191 -2.15 5.40 9.98
N ALA A 192 -1.80 6.20 8.99
CA ALA A 192 -0.65 7.09 9.01
C ALA A 192 -0.87 8.29 9.95
N ALA A 193 -2.09 8.86 9.96
CA ALA A 193 -2.45 9.98 10.81
C ALA A 193 -2.34 9.65 12.31
N ALA A 194 -2.59 8.41 12.71
CA ALA A 194 -2.41 7.94 14.10
C ALA A 194 -0.95 8.10 14.60
N HIS A 195 0.01 8.20 13.68
CA HIS A 195 1.45 8.41 13.96
C HIS A 195 1.93 9.80 13.53
N GLY A 196 1.04 10.72 13.18
CA GLY A 196 1.41 12.06 12.70
C GLY A 196 2.05 12.09 11.31
N ILE A 197 1.92 11.02 10.54
CA ILE A 197 2.49 10.88 9.20
C ILE A 197 1.46 11.38 8.18
N PRO A 198 1.77 12.41 7.37
CA PRO A 198 0.88 12.88 6.32
C PRO A 198 0.76 11.85 5.20
N THR A 199 -0.41 11.78 4.57
CA THR A 199 -0.67 10.86 3.45
C THR A 199 -0.93 11.63 2.16
N ILE A 200 -0.29 11.18 1.07
CA ILE A 200 -0.66 11.49 -0.30
C ILE A 200 -1.47 10.32 -0.82
N GLY A 201 -2.76 10.57 -1.10
CA GLY A 201 -3.63 9.58 -1.73
C GLY A 201 -3.30 9.43 -3.21
N VAL A 202 -3.56 8.25 -3.78
CA VAL A 202 -3.48 8.01 -5.22
C VAL A 202 -4.87 7.63 -5.76
N SER A 203 -5.24 8.16 -6.92
CA SER A 203 -6.61 7.99 -7.46
C SER A 203 -6.76 6.83 -8.45
N TRP A 204 -5.67 6.13 -8.78
CA TRP A 204 -5.70 5.00 -9.71
C TRP A 204 -5.99 3.64 -9.04
N GLY A 205 -6.06 3.60 -7.69
CA GLY A 205 -6.35 2.40 -6.92
C GLY A 205 -7.85 2.09 -6.81
N TYR A 206 -8.23 1.40 -5.75
CA TYR A 206 -9.58 0.88 -5.51
C TYR A 206 -10.38 1.70 -4.50
N GLY A 207 -9.70 2.60 -3.76
CA GLY A 207 -10.33 3.41 -2.74
C GLY A 207 -11.12 4.59 -3.28
N ASP A 208 -11.98 5.15 -2.43
CA ASP A 208 -12.75 6.34 -2.75
C ASP A 208 -11.95 7.62 -2.43
N VAL A 209 -11.70 8.42 -3.45
CA VAL A 209 -11.01 9.72 -3.32
C VAL A 209 -11.72 10.65 -2.34
N ALA A 210 -13.06 10.65 -2.30
CA ALA A 210 -13.80 11.47 -1.36
C ALA A 210 -13.61 11.00 0.08
N ALA A 211 -13.57 9.68 0.31
CA ALA A 211 -13.27 9.10 1.62
C ALA A 211 -11.84 9.43 2.08
N MET A 212 -10.83 9.32 1.20
CA MET A 212 -9.45 9.72 1.51
C MET A 212 -9.35 11.21 1.89
N ARG A 213 -10.04 12.11 1.15
CA ARG A 213 -10.08 13.54 1.48
C ARG A 213 -10.76 13.80 2.82
N ALA A 214 -11.87 13.13 3.09
CA ALA A 214 -12.59 13.23 4.36
C ALA A 214 -11.75 12.70 5.55
N ALA A 215 -10.93 11.68 5.32
CA ALA A 215 -9.98 11.13 6.29
C ALA A 215 -8.76 12.04 6.55
N GLY A 216 -8.55 13.08 5.72
CA GLY A 216 -7.48 14.06 5.91
C GLY A 216 -6.24 13.84 5.03
N ALA A 217 -6.38 13.21 3.87
CA ALA A 217 -5.28 13.13 2.91
C ALA A 217 -4.77 14.53 2.55
N LYS A 218 -3.45 14.73 2.63
CA LYS A 218 -2.79 16.02 2.35
C LYS A 218 -2.96 16.45 0.90
N ALA A 219 -2.88 15.48 -0.02
CA ALA A 219 -3.06 15.66 -1.44
C ALA A 219 -3.57 14.36 -2.07
N ILE A 220 -4.09 14.46 -3.31
CA ILE A 220 -4.43 13.31 -4.14
C ILE A 220 -3.66 13.43 -5.44
N ALA A 221 -2.87 12.41 -5.76
CA ALA A 221 -2.13 12.31 -7.02
C ALA A 221 -2.93 11.47 -8.02
N ASP A 222 -3.19 12.05 -9.20
CA ASP A 222 -3.91 11.37 -10.28
C ASP A 222 -2.96 10.71 -11.30
N THR A 223 -1.66 10.99 -11.19
CA THR A 223 -0.61 10.46 -12.07
C THR A 223 0.69 10.22 -11.29
N MET A 224 1.57 9.36 -11.84
CA MET A 224 2.91 9.13 -11.27
C MET A 224 3.74 10.41 -11.20
N GLN A 225 3.60 11.31 -12.20
CA GLN A 225 4.30 12.59 -12.22
C GLN A 225 3.81 13.52 -11.10
N ALA A 226 2.49 13.56 -10.85
CA ALA A 226 1.93 14.34 -9.75
C ALA A 226 2.38 13.78 -8.39
N LEU A 227 2.41 12.45 -8.24
CA LEU A 227 2.91 11.81 -7.02
C LEU A 227 4.38 12.18 -6.77
N GLU A 228 5.24 12.05 -7.79
CA GLU A 228 6.64 12.43 -7.70
C GLU A 228 6.83 13.89 -7.28
N ALA A 229 6.07 14.80 -7.88
CA ALA A 229 6.14 16.23 -7.53
C ALA A 229 5.75 16.49 -6.07
N TYR A 230 4.67 15.87 -5.56
CA TYR A 230 4.29 15.99 -4.15
C TYR A 230 5.36 15.43 -3.20
N LEU A 231 6.00 14.31 -3.54
CA LEU A 231 7.02 13.67 -2.70
C LEU A 231 8.34 14.47 -2.68
N THR A 232 8.71 15.09 -3.80
CA THR A 232 10.02 15.73 -3.95
C THR A 232 10.00 17.23 -3.70
N GLU A 233 8.92 17.93 -4.09
CA GLU A 233 8.81 19.40 -3.99
C GLU A 233 8.11 19.87 -2.72
N GLY A 234 7.44 19.00 -1.97
CA GLY A 234 6.77 19.35 -0.71
C GLY A 234 5.55 20.25 -0.85
N LYS A 235 4.92 20.28 -2.04
CA LYS A 235 3.75 21.13 -2.33
C LYS A 235 2.46 20.50 -1.85
#